data_9348ffd1b2a0a03a81163e16c7368581
#
_entry.id   9348ffd1b2a0a03a81163e16c7368581
#
_cell.length_a   1.000
_cell.length_b   1.000
_cell.length_c   1.000
_cell.angle_alpha   90.00
_cell.angle_beta   90.00
_cell.angle_gamma   90.00
#
_symmetry.space_group_name_H-M   'P 1'
#
loop_
_entity.id
_entity.type
_entity.pdbx_description
1 polymer ?
#
loop_
_entity_poly.entity_id
_entity_poly.type
_entity_poly.pdbx_seq_one_letter_code
_entity_poly.pdbx_strand_id
1 'polypeptide(L)'
;YEKDYTFQTCTYEVVAEGVLPAVGAFRNIPVTFMPWWTTQVLSQKPILFESLYKLPEMEEGEFRLLEQQGIKALMAVPLVANDTVKGFMGVDLVDRTILWSNEDYQWLGSLANIISICVELRKTQDEAIRERQALDRSEKLFRNIFANIPAGVEIYDTDGFLVDVNNKNIEIFGIRDKADVIGINLFENPNLSPQLIEQIRDRDIVDFRL
;
A
#
# COMPACT_ATOMS: atom_id res chain seq x y z
N TYR A 1 -2.67 -6.00 -12.53
CA TYR A 1 -3.99 -6.32 -11.95
C TYR A 1 -4.32 -5.39 -10.79
N GLU A 2 -5.60 -5.14 -10.59
CA GLU A 2 -6.11 -4.46 -9.39
C GLU A 2 -6.12 -5.42 -8.18
N LYS A 3 -6.32 -4.86 -6.96
CA LYS A 3 -6.17 -5.62 -5.70
C LYS A 3 -7.04 -6.87 -5.59
N ASP A 4 -8.21 -6.88 -6.23
CA ASP A 4 -9.19 -7.96 -6.22
C ASP A 4 -9.15 -8.85 -7.47
N TYR A 5 -8.23 -8.60 -8.38
CA TYR A 5 -8.09 -9.28 -9.66
C TYR A 5 -9.35 -9.23 -10.55
N THR A 6 -10.19 -8.21 -10.40
CA THR A 6 -11.39 -8.04 -11.25
C THR A 6 -11.08 -7.33 -12.56
N PHE A 7 -10.06 -6.44 -12.55
CA PHE A 7 -9.63 -5.69 -13.72
C PHE A 7 -8.12 -5.78 -13.94
N GLN A 8 -7.75 -5.63 -15.19
CA GLN A 8 -6.36 -5.48 -15.62
C GLN A 8 -6.19 -4.21 -16.45
N THR A 9 -5.04 -3.57 -16.31
CA THR A 9 -4.72 -2.35 -17.03
C THR A 9 -3.28 -2.44 -17.55
N CYS A 10 -3.07 -2.18 -18.83
CA CYS A 10 -1.74 -1.93 -19.36
C CYS A 10 -1.24 -0.59 -18.80
N THR A 11 -0.20 -0.62 -17.99
CA THR A 11 0.37 0.56 -17.32
C THR A 11 1.54 1.15 -18.08
N TYR A 12 2.22 0.35 -18.87
CA TYR A 12 3.40 0.76 -19.61
C TYR A 12 3.55 -0.08 -20.89
N GLU A 13 3.90 0.59 -21.99
CA GLU A 13 4.13 -0.04 -23.28
C GLU A 13 5.25 0.71 -24.01
N VAL A 14 6.10 -0.01 -24.67
CA VAL A 14 7.10 0.52 -25.61
C VAL A 14 6.89 -0.16 -26.94
N VAL A 15 6.74 0.58 -28.00
CA VAL A 15 6.51 0.07 -29.34
C VAL A 15 7.66 0.41 -30.27
N ALA A 16 7.90 -0.45 -31.25
CA ALA A 16 8.85 -0.18 -32.34
C ALA A 16 8.35 0.94 -33.25
N GLU A 17 9.26 1.52 -34.03
CA GLU A 17 8.91 2.53 -35.03
C GLU A 17 7.88 1.97 -36.03
N GLY A 18 6.79 2.71 -36.25
CA GLY A 18 5.69 2.33 -37.15
C GLY A 18 4.63 1.42 -36.53
N VAL A 19 4.78 0.98 -35.27
CA VAL A 19 3.76 0.23 -34.55
C VAL A 19 2.90 1.17 -33.72
N LEU A 20 1.57 1.00 -33.80
CA LEU A 20 0.64 1.80 -33.02
C LEU A 20 0.55 1.29 -31.58
N PRO A 21 0.68 2.17 -30.56
CA PRO A 21 0.52 1.77 -29.17
C PRO A 21 -0.90 1.28 -28.86
N ALA A 22 -1.00 0.16 -28.12
CA ALA A 22 -2.25 -0.43 -27.65
C ALA A 22 -2.61 -0.06 -26.20
N VAL A 23 -1.70 0.60 -25.46
CA VAL A 23 -1.86 0.95 -24.03
C VAL A 23 -3.17 1.65 -23.71
N GLY A 24 -3.68 2.49 -24.64
CA GLY A 24 -4.95 3.20 -24.47
C GLY A 24 -6.18 2.29 -24.51
N ALA A 25 -6.13 1.22 -25.29
CA ALA A 25 -7.23 0.26 -25.44
C ALA A 25 -7.28 -0.76 -24.28
N PHE A 26 -6.17 -0.94 -23.54
CA PHE A 26 -6.04 -1.93 -22.46
C PHE A 26 -6.10 -1.28 -21.08
N ARG A 27 -7.10 -0.42 -20.84
CA ARG A 27 -7.37 0.17 -19.52
C ARG A 27 -8.64 -0.39 -18.92
N ASN A 28 -8.58 -0.79 -17.67
CA ASN A 28 -9.73 -1.29 -16.88
C ASN A 28 -10.50 -2.41 -17.61
N ILE A 29 -9.76 -3.36 -18.20
CA ILE A 29 -10.37 -4.50 -18.86
C ILE A 29 -10.75 -5.53 -17.81
N PRO A 30 -12.04 -5.95 -17.74
CA PRO A 30 -12.43 -7.05 -16.87
C PRO A 30 -11.61 -8.31 -17.19
N VAL A 31 -11.11 -8.99 -16.17
CA VAL A 31 -10.32 -10.23 -16.35
C VAL A 31 -11.13 -11.34 -17.02
N THR A 32 -12.46 -11.27 -16.94
CA THR A 32 -13.39 -12.17 -17.64
C THR A 32 -13.37 -12.04 -19.17
N PHE A 33 -12.78 -10.97 -19.70
CA PHE A 33 -12.57 -10.80 -21.15
C PHE A 33 -11.42 -11.67 -21.70
N MET A 34 -10.50 -12.08 -20.79
CA MET A 34 -9.35 -12.92 -21.12
C MET A 34 -9.20 -14.05 -20.10
N PRO A 35 -10.15 -14.99 -20.04
CA PRO A 35 -10.21 -15.99 -18.97
C PRO A 35 -9.06 -16.99 -19.02
N TRP A 36 -8.68 -17.46 -20.22
CA TRP A 36 -7.55 -18.35 -20.38
C TRP A 36 -6.24 -17.66 -19.99
N TRP A 37 -6.01 -16.45 -20.52
CA TRP A 37 -4.85 -15.61 -20.20
C TRP A 37 -4.72 -15.39 -18.69
N THR A 38 -5.80 -14.92 -18.10
CA THR A 38 -5.86 -14.65 -16.66
C THR A 38 -5.54 -15.89 -15.84
N THR A 39 -6.07 -17.05 -16.23
CA THR A 39 -5.80 -18.32 -15.56
C THR A 39 -4.32 -18.69 -15.63
N GLN A 40 -3.68 -18.55 -16.81
CA GLN A 40 -2.25 -18.84 -16.94
C GLN A 40 -1.41 -17.92 -16.06
N VAL A 41 -1.65 -16.61 -16.14
CA VAL A 41 -0.89 -15.60 -15.37
C VAL A 41 -1.08 -15.78 -13.87
N LEU A 42 -2.31 -15.95 -13.38
CA LEU A 42 -2.59 -16.16 -11.95
C LEU A 42 -2.06 -17.50 -11.45
N SER A 43 -1.93 -18.51 -12.33
CA SER A 43 -1.25 -19.77 -12.00
C SER A 43 0.29 -19.65 -12.08
N GLN A 44 0.83 -18.44 -12.25
CA GLN A 44 2.25 -18.15 -12.39
C GLN A 44 2.92 -18.87 -13.57
N LYS A 45 2.14 -19.19 -14.59
CA LYS A 45 2.64 -19.86 -15.80
C LYS A 45 3.00 -18.83 -16.87
N PRO A 46 4.13 -19.00 -17.56
CA PRO A 46 4.44 -18.18 -18.71
C PRO A 46 3.50 -18.50 -19.88
N ILE A 47 3.27 -17.51 -20.72
CA ILE A 47 2.52 -17.65 -21.98
C ILE A 47 3.51 -17.46 -23.10
N LEU A 48 3.69 -18.49 -23.92
CA LEU A 48 4.57 -18.47 -25.08
C LEU A 48 3.85 -19.04 -26.27
N PHE A 49 3.86 -18.32 -27.37
CA PHE A 49 3.49 -18.87 -28.65
C PHE A 49 4.34 -18.29 -29.78
N GLU A 50 4.74 -19.18 -30.67
CA GLU A 50 5.55 -18.89 -31.84
C GLU A 50 4.70 -18.34 -32.99
N SER A 51 3.42 -18.70 -32.97
CA SER A 51 2.41 -18.26 -33.92
C SER A 51 1.05 -18.29 -33.26
N LEU A 52 0.30 -17.22 -33.40
CA LEU A 52 -1.06 -17.08 -32.82
C LEU A 52 -1.97 -18.25 -33.28
N TYR A 53 -1.81 -18.73 -34.50
CA TYR A 53 -2.63 -19.81 -35.08
C TYR A 53 -2.29 -21.22 -34.58
N LYS A 54 -1.31 -21.39 -33.71
CA LYS A 54 -0.92 -22.67 -33.10
C LYS A 54 -1.40 -22.85 -31.66
N LEU A 55 -2.18 -21.93 -31.13
CA LEU A 55 -2.71 -22.02 -29.76
C LEU A 55 -3.96 -22.91 -29.69
N PRO A 56 -3.92 -24.00 -28.90
CA PRO A 56 -5.00 -24.99 -28.95
C PRO A 56 -6.21 -24.71 -28.06
N GLU A 57 -6.16 -23.79 -27.11
CA GLU A 57 -7.17 -23.71 -26.02
C GLU A 57 -7.61 -22.30 -25.64
N MET A 58 -7.28 -21.30 -26.43
CA MET A 58 -7.72 -19.93 -26.17
C MET A 58 -9.17 -19.74 -26.63
N GLU A 59 -9.98 -19.03 -25.85
CA GLU A 59 -11.32 -18.66 -26.27
C GLU A 59 -11.31 -17.74 -27.50
N GLU A 60 -12.30 -17.88 -28.37
CA GLU A 60 -12.37 -17.12 -29.63
C GLU A 60 -12.29 -15.60 -29.43
N GLY A 61 -12.83 -15.09 -28.32
CA GLY A 61 -12.77 -13.68 -27.96
C GLY A 61 -11.36 -13.18 -27.66
N GLU A 62 -10.58 -13.97 -26.93
CA GLU A 62 -9.17 -13.66 -26.62
C GLU A 62 -8.30 -13.74 -27.87
N PHE A 63 -8.51 -14.78 -28.70
CA PHE A 63 -7.81 -14.93 -29.96
C PHE A 63 -8.03 -13.72 -30.88
N ARG A 64 -9.29 -13.30 -31.06
CA ARG A 64 -9.63 -12.13 -31.88
C ARG A 64 -9.01 -10.84 -31.35
N LEU A 65 -8.90 -10.68 -30.03
CA LEU A 65 -8.28 -9.52 -29.44
C LEU A 65 -6.78 -9.43 -29.78
N LEU A 66 -6.04 -10.55 -29.71
CA LEU A 66 -4.64 -10.61 -30.09
C LEU A 66 -4.45 -10.45 -31.62
N GLU A 67 -5.34 -11.02 -32.40
CA GLU A 67 -5.33 -10.90 -33.86
C GLU A 67 -5.55 -9.46 -34.32
N GLN A 68 -6.49 -8.73 -33.70
CA GLN A 68 -6.76 -7.32 -34.00
C GLN A 68 -5.56 -6.41 -33.72
N GLN A 69 -4.69 -6.79 -32.77
CA GLN A 69 -3.43 -6.09 -32.51
C GLN A 69 -2.32 -6.46 -33.50
N GLY A 70 -2.58 -7.40 -34.41
CA GLY A 70 -1.61 -7.88 -35.39
C GLY A 70 -0.52 -8.77 -34.77
N ILE A 71 -0.71 -9.28 -33.55
CA ILE A 71 0.27 -10.11 -32.86
C ILE A 71 0.46 -11.42 -33.62
N LYS A 72 1.70 -11.72 -34.00
CA LYS A 72 2.08 -12.97 -34.67
C LYS A 72 2.76 -13.95 -33.75
N ALA A 73 3.59 -13.47 -32.85
CA ALA A 73 4.24 -14.25 -31.80
C ALA A 73 4.26 -13.44 -30.52
N LEU A 74 4.23 -14.13 -29.39
CA LEU A 74 4.17 -13.48 -28.07
C LEU A 74 4.89 -14.33 -27.03
N MET A 75 5.55 -13.65 -26.11
CA MET A 75 6.04 -14.22 -24.87
C MET A 75 5.63 -13.30 -23.71
N ALA A 76 4.91 -13.83 -22.75
CA ALA A 76 4.55 -13.10 -21.53
C ALA A 76 4.89 -13.93 -20.28
N VAL A 77 5.34 -13.24 -19.25
CA VAL A 77 5.69 -13.82 -17.95
C VAL A 77 4.98 -13.08 -16.83
N PRO A 78 4.52 -13.78 -15.79
CA PRO A 78 3.90 -13.14 -14.64
C PRO A 78 4.93 -12.32 -13.84
N LEU A 79 4.48 -11.20 -13.28
CA LEU A 79 5.18 -10.40 -12.29
C LEU A 79 4.76 -10.87 -10.91
N VAL A 80 5.66 -11.53 -10.19
CA VAL A 80 5.36 -12.14 -8.89
C VAL A 80 6.22 -11.50 -7.80
N ALA A 81 5.59 -11.09 -6.71
CA ALA A 81 6.27 -10.65 -5.50
C ALA A 81 5.54 -11.17 -4.26
N ASN A 82 6.29 -11.73 -3.30
CA ASN A 82 5.73 -12.34 -2.08
C ASN A 82 4.64 -13.39 -2.40
N ASP A 83 4.94 -14.31 -3.31
CA ASP A 83 4.04 -15.36 -3.81
C ASP A 83 2.70 -14.87 -4.40
N THR A 84 2.61 -13.56 -4.65
CA THR A 84 1.41 -12.92 -5.19
C THR A 84 1.70 -12.38 -6.58
N VAL A 85 0.81 -12.67 -7.53
CA VAL A 85 0.87 -12.12 -8.88
C VAL A 85 0.47 -10.64 -8.81
N LYS A 86 1.34 -9.75 -9.29
CA LYS A 86 1.11 -8.30 -9.38
C LYS A 86 0.64 -7.87 -10.77
N GLY A 87 0.96 -8.68 -11.78
CA GLY A 87 0.67 -8.43 -13.17
C GLY A 87 1.42 -9.37 -14.07
N PHE A 88 1.68 -8.94 -15.27
CA PHE A 88 2.53 -9.64 -16.23
C PHE A 88 3.27 -8.61 -17.09
N MET A 89 4.33 -9.08 -17.72
CA MET A 89 5.00 -8.34 -18.79
C MET A 89 5.24 -9.27 -19.97
N GLY A 90 5.27 -8.73 -21.17
CA GLY A 90 5.45 -9.49 -22.37
C GLY A 90 6.21 -8.76 -23.47
N VAL A 91 6.56 -9.50 -24.50
CA VAL A 91 7.11 -9.03 -25.76
C VAL A 91 6.27 -9.61 -26.87
N ASP A 92 5.74 -8.74 -27.72
CA ASP A 92 4.88 -9.08 -28.85
C ASP A 92 5.62 -8.80 -30.16
N LEU A 93 5.49 -9.69 -31.13
CA LEU A 93 5.96 -9.48 -32.48
C LEU A 93 4.77 -9.39 -33.43
N VAL A 94 4.67 -8.26 -34.16
CA VAL A 94 3.59 -7.97 -35.11
C VAL A 94 4.02 -8.16 -36.57
N ASP A 95 5.33 -8.24 -36.82
CA ASP A 95 5.91 -8.35 -38.17
C ASP A 95 6.23 -9.79 -38.57
N ARG A 96 6.56 -10.66 -37.63
CA ARG A 96 7.03 -12.03 -37.89
C ARG A 96 6.64 -13.01 -36.78
N THR A 97 6.72 -14.27 -37.11
CA THR A 97 6.75 -15.41 -36.17
C THR A 97 8.18 -15.67 -35.73
N ILE A 98 8.39 -16.27 -34.56
CA ILE A 98 9.70 -16.63 -34.03
C ILE A 98 9.61 -17.91 -33.20
N LEU A 99 10.69 -18.69 -33.19
CA LEU A 99 10.91 -19.71 -32.18
C LEU A 99 11.59 -19.09 -30.97
N TRP A 100 10.87 -18.98 -29.86
CA TRP A 100 11.43 -18.48 -28.63
C TRP A 100 12.48 -19.43 -28.07
N SER A 101 13.68 -18.91 -27.80
CA SER A 101 14.73 -19.70 -27.18
C SER A 101 14.56 -19.74 -25.65
N ASN A 102 15.23 -20.72 -25.03
CA ASN A 102 15.28 -20.73 -23.55
C ASN A 102 16.00 -19.51 -22.98
N GLU A 103 16.94 -18.94 -23.72
CA GLU A 103 17.64 -17.70 -23.32
C GLU A 103 16.69 -16.50 -23.33
N ASP A 104 15.82 -16.38 -24.33
CA ASP A 104 14.79 -15.32 -24.39
C ASP A 104 13.88 -15.39 -23.18
N TYR A 105 13.41 -16.61 -22.84
CA TYR A 105 12.57 -16.82 -21.67
C TYR A 105 13.30 -16.47 -20.36
N GLN A 106 14.54 -16.91 -20.19
CA GLN A 106 15.32 -16.61 -18.99
C GLN A 106 15.60 -15.10 -18.86
N TRP A 107 15.88 -14.43 -19.97
CA TRP A 107 16.08 -12.99 -19.99
C TRP A 107 14.82 -12.24 -19.57
N LEU A 108 13.67 -12.53 -20.18
CA LEU A 108 12.40 -11.90 -19.84
C LEU A 108 11.98 -12.20 -18.40
N GLY A 109 12.16 -13.44 -17.94
CA GLY A 109 11.89 -13.84 -16.57
C GLY A 109 12.75 -13.11 -15.54
N SER A 110 14.04 -12.93 -15.86
CA SER A 110 14.94 -12.15 -14.99
C SER A 110 14.51 -10.68 -14.90
N LEU A 111 14.13 -10.09 -16.03
CA LEU A 111 13.62 -8.72 -16.06
C LEU A 111 12.29 -8.58 -15.29
N ALA A 112 11.40 -9.56 -15.44
CA ALA A 112 10.13 -9.62 -14.70
C ALA A 112 10.36 -9.67 -13.18
N ASN A 113 11.32 -10.45 -12.72
CA ASN A 113 11.69 -10.54 -11.32
C ASN A 113 12.19 -9.18 -10.78
N ILE A 114 13.08 -8.51 -11.52
CA ILE A 114 13.58 -7.18 -11.13
C ILE A 114 12.42 -6.18 -11.04
N ILE A 115 11.56 -6.14 -12.05
CA ILE A 115 10.40 -5.24 -12.08
C ILE A 115 9.46 -5.54 -10.91
N SER A 116 9.19 -6.81 -10.63
CA SER A 116 8.32 -7.24 -9.52
C SER A 116 8.84 -6.74 -8.17
N ILE A 117 10.15 -6.87 -7.93
CA ILE A 117 10.81 -6.37 -6.73
C ILE A 117 10.71 -4.84 -6.66
N CYS A 118 10.98 -4.13 -7.75
CA CYS A 118 10.90 -2.67 -7.79
C CYS A 118 9.48 -2.15 -7.52
N VAL A 119 8.46 -2.80 -8.09
CA VAL A 119 7.05 -2.45 -7.87
C VAL A 119 6.67 -2.64 -6.40
N GLU A 120 7.07 -3.75 -5.79
CA GLU A 120 6.77 -4.03 -4.38
C GLU A 120 7.50 -3.08 -3.43
N LEU A 121 8.79 -2.81 -3.67
CA LEU A 121 9.56 -1.83 -2.90
C LEU A 121 8.92 -0.45 -2.93
N ARG A 122 8.53 0.01 -4.12
CA ARG A 122 7.87 1.31 -4.28
C ARG A 122 6.56 1.38 -3.51
N LYS A 123 5.75 0.32 -3.58
CA LYS A 123 4.49 0.24 -2.85
C LYS A 123 4.72 0.33 -1.33
N THR A 124 5.68 -0.45 -0.81
CA THR A 124 6.04 -0.43 0.62
C THR A 124 6.54 0.95 1.06
N GLN A 125 7.35 1.62 0.25
CA GLN A 125 7.81 2.98 0.52
C GLN A 125 6.65 3.99 0.55
N ASP A 126 5.74 3.92 -0.42
CA ASP A 126 4.58 4.82 -0.48
C ASP A 126 3.63 4.61 0.72
N GLU A 127 3.44 3.37 1.16
CA GLU A 127 2.67 3.02 2.36
C GLU A 127 3.33 3.59 3.62
N ALA A 128 4.63 3.40 3.81
CA ALA A 128 5.38 3.95 4.94
C ALA A 128 5.36 5.49 4.99
N ILE A 129 5.45 6.14 3.81
CA ILE A 129 5.34 7.60 3.72
C ILE A 129 3.95 8.07 4.17
N ARG A 130 2.88 7.40 3.71
CA ARG A 130 1.49 7.74 4.08
C ARG A 130 1.24 7.56 5.57
N GLU A 131 1.71 6.47 6.16
CA GLU A 131 1.59 6.22 7.60
C GLU A 131 2.31 7.30 8.41
N ARG A 132 3.55 7.65 8.02
CA ARG A 132 4.29 8.72 8.68
C ARG A 132 3.59 10.06 8.58
N GLN A 133 3.03 10.41 7.41
CA GLN A 133 2.27 11.64 7.22
C GLN A 133 0.98 11.67 8.06
N ALA A 134 0.28 10.54 8.17
CA ALA A 134 -0.90 10.41 9.01
C ALA A 134 -0.56 10.61 10.48
N LEU A 135 0.54 10.01 10.96
CA LEU A 135 1.02 10.16 12.32
C LEU A 135 1.42 11.61 12.62
N ASP A 136 2.20 12.26 11.75
CA ASP A 136 2.61 13.67 11.90
C ASP A 136 1.39 14.61 11.94
N ARG A 137 0.39 14.36 11.10
CA ARG A 137 -0.86 15.11 11.09
C ARG A 137 -1.64 14.93 12.40
N SER A 138 -1.73 13.71 12.90
CA SER A 138 -2.39 13.39 14.16
C SER A 138 -1.69 14.05 15.35
N GLU A 139 -0.35 14.00 15.38
CA GLU A 139 0.45 14.64 16.42
C GLU A 139 0.28 16.16 16.41
N LYS A 140 0.31 16.80 15.25
CA LYS A 140 0.07 18.25 15.12
C LYS A 140 -1.33 18.63 15.57
N LEU A 141 -2.34 17.84 15.21
CA LEU A 141 -3.72 18.07 15.65
C LEU A 141 -3.83 17.95 17.17
N PHE A 142 -3.27 16.88 17.75
CA PHE A 142 -3.24 16.67 19.19
C PHE A 142 -2.56 17.86 19.91
N ARG A 143 -1.37 18.27 19.48
CA ARG A 143 -0.64 19.41 20.05
C ARG A 143 -1.45 20.71 19.98
N ASN A 144 -2.13 20.97 18.86
CA ASN A 144 -2.98 22.13 18.71
C ASN A 144 -4.19 22.10 19.65
N ILE A 145 -4.88 20.98 19.76
CA ILE A 145 -6.03 20.82 20.66
C ILE A 145 -5.54 20.97 22.11
N PHE A 146 -4.50 20.23 22.47
CA PHE A 146 -3.94 20.25 23.83
C PHE A 146 -3.51 21.64 24.27
N ALA A 147 -2.84 22.41 23.41
CA ALA A 147 -2.37 23.75 23.72
C ALA A 147 -3.49 24.78 23.84
N ASN A 148 -4.59 24.64 23.07
CA ASN A 148 -5.62 25.68 22.92
C ASN A 148 -6.96 25.33 23.56
N ILE A 149 -7.13 24.13 24.11
CA ILE A 149 -8.36 23.77 24.83
C ILE A 149 -8.56 24.72 26.05
N PRO A 150 -9.79 25.25 26.26
CA PRO A 150 -10.06 26.22 27.33
C PRO A 150 -10.18 25.57 28.72
N ALA A 151 -9.56 24.43 28.92
CA ALA A 151 -9.50 23.70 30.19
C ALA A 151 -8.05 23.36 30.52
N GLY A 152 -7.69 23.34 31.83
CA GLY A 152 -6.41 22.80 32.28
C GLY A 152 -6.38 21.29 32.02
N VAL A 153 -5.36 20.81 31.32
CA VAL A 153 -5.16 19.40 31.02
C VAL A 153 -3.78 18.97 31.46
N GLU A 154 -3.74 17.86 32.14
CA GLU A 154 -2.52 17.18 32.61
C GLU A 154 -2.46 15.80 32.01
N ILE A 155 -1.27 15.35 31.65
CA ILE A 155 -1.01 14.00 31.12
C ILE A 155 -0.07 13.30 32.07
N TYR A 156 -0.47 12.14 32.52
CA TYR A 156 0.29 11.29 33.41
C TYR A 156 0.67 9.98 32.67
N ASP A 157 1.79 9.40 33.05
CA ASP A 157 2.12 8.04 32.63
C ASP A 157 1.37 6.99 33.46
N THR A 158 1.59 5.72 33.16
CA THR A 158 0.93 4.59 33.83
C THR A 158 1.35 4.43 35.31
N ASP A 159 2.48 5.01 35.69
CA ASP A 159 2.98 5.02 37.08
C ASP A 159 2.50 6.25 37.88
N GLY A 160 1.74 7.13 37.21
CA GLY A 160 1.15 8.31 37.78
C GLY A 160 2.05 9.54 37.81
N PHE A 161 3.18 9.53 37.12
CA PHE A 161 4.04 10.68 36.97
C PHE A 161 3.56 11.63 35.90
N LEU A 162 3.50 12.93 36.23
CA LEU A 162 3.12 13.99 35.30
C LEU A 162 4.14 14.13 34.19
N VAL A 163 3.72 13.89 32.95
CA VAL A 163 4.58 13.97 31.76
C VAL A 163 4.34 15.23 30.93
N ASP A 164 3.12 15.81 30.99
CA ASP A 164 2.82 17.03 30.25
C ASP A 164 1.66 17.81 30.85
N VAL A 165 1.66 19.15 30.65
CA VAL A 165 0.57 20.07 30.99
C VAL A 165 0.35 21.07 29.85
N ASN A 166 -0.90 21.47 29.62
CA ASN A 166 -1.20 22.44 28.58
C ASN A 166 -1.06 23.89 29.11
N ASN A 167 -1.10 24.86 28.20
CA ASN A 167 -0.97 26.29 28.56
C ASN A 167 -2.04 26.75 29.53
N LYS A 168 -3.27 26.23 29.39
CA LYS A 168 -4.37 26.64 30.27
C LYS A 168 -4.20 26.11 31.69
N ASN A 169 -3.61 24.93 31.87
CA ASN A 169 -3.25 24.42 33.19
C ASN A 169 -2.21 25.33 33.87
N ILE A 170 -1.16 25.70 33.13
CA ILE A 170 -0.11 26.63 33.60
C ILE A 170 -0.73 27.95 34.07
N GLU A 171 -1.66 28.51 33.30
CA GLU A 171 -2.38 29.77 33.65
C GLU A 171 -3.24 29.59 34.90
N ILE A 172 -4.05 28.54 35.00
CA ILE A 172 -4.97 28.30 36.12
C ILE A 172 -4.22 28.14 37.44
N PHE A 173 -3.13 27.38 37.43
CA PHE A 173 -2.37 27.07 38.66
C PHE A 173 -1.20 28.04 38.92
N GLY A 174 -0.99 29.02 38.03
CA GLY A 174 0.08 30.02 38.21
C GLY A 174 1.48 29.41 38.16
N ILE A 175 1.66 28.33 37.40
CA ILE A 175 2.93 27.64 37.24
C ILE A 175 3.90 28.56 36.50
N ARG A 176 5.11 28.78 37.04
CA ARG A 176 6.10 29.65 36.40
C ARG A 176 6.86 28.99 35.30
N ASP A 177 7.25 27.74 35.53
CA ASP A 177 7.93 26.90 34.55
C ASP A 177 7.29 25.50 34.56
N LYS A 178 6.98 25.00 33.40
CA LYS A 178 6.47 23.64 33.23
C LYS A 178 7.41 22.58 33.83
N ALA A 179 8.71 22.80 33.78
CA ALA A 179 9.70 21.91 34.35
C ALA A 179 9.55 21.74 35.89
N ASP A 180 8.93 22.71 36.58
CA ASP A 180 8.74 22.66 38.01
C ASP A 180 7.69 21.61 38.45
N VAL A 181 6.82 21.20 37.52
CA VAL A 181 5.69 20.30 37.83
C VAL A 181 5.84 18.94 37.17
N ILE A 182 6.61 18.82 36.10
CA ILE A 182 6.87 17.54 35.43
C ILE A 182 7.54 16.58 36.42
N GLY A 183 7.06 15.33 36.46
CA GLY A 183 7.55 14.29 37.35
C GLY A 183 6.88 14.25 38.72
N ILE A 184 5.92 15.15 39.03
CA ILE A 184 5.07 15.04 40.22
C ILE A 184 4.19 13.80 40.08
N ASN A 185 4.09 13.01 41.16
CA ASN A 185 3.27 11.80 41.15
C ASN A 185 1.84 12.12 41.60
N LEU A 186 0.85 11.82 40.75
CA LEU A 186 -0.57 12.00 41.01
C LEU A 186 -1.02 11.25 42.32
N PHE A 187 -0.49 10.05 42.51
CA PHE A 187 -0.87 9.15 43.61
C PHE A 187 -0.30 9.62 44.99
N GLU A 188 0.65 10.54 44.97
CA GLU A 188 1.21 11.18 46.17
C GLU A 188 0.52 12.50 46.51
N ASN A 189 -0.49 12.91 45.73
CA ASN A 189 -1.20 14.16 45.94
C ASN A 189 -2.05 14.09 47.24
N PRO A 190 -1.77 14.91 48.28
CA PRO A 190 -2.47 14.86 49.56
C PRO A 190 -3.95 15.25 49.49
N ASN A 191 -4.40 15.87 48.39
CA ASN A 191 -5.78 16.23 48.16
C ASN A 191 -6.63 15.09 47.60
N LEU A 192 -6.02 13.97 47.16
CA LEU A 192 -6.72 12.79 46.69
C LEU A 192 -6.97 11.81 47.83
N SER A 193 -8.22 11.34 47.97
CA SER A 193 -8.53 10.29 48.92
C SER A 193 -7.97 8.93 48.46
N PRO A 194 -7.63 8.02 49.39
CA PRO A 194 -7.19 6.67 49.01
C PRO A 194 -8.19 5.95 48.10
N GLN A 195 -9.49 6.13 48.32
CA GLN A 195 -10.53 5.51 47.50
C GLN A 195 -10.52 6.08 46.06
N LEU A 196 -10.24 7.36 45.91
CA LEU A 196 -10.16 8.02 44.59
C LEU A 196 -8.93 7.58 43.84
N ILE A 197 -7.80 7.41 44.52
CA ILE A 197 -6.55 6.85 43.94
C ILE A 197 -6.79 5.45 43.42
N GLU A 198 -7.45 4.59 44.17
CA GLU A 198 -7.80 3.23 43.76
C GLU A 198 -8.74 3.25 42.55
N GLN A 199 -9.73 4.11 42.53
CA GLN A 199 -10.62 4.29 41.38
C GLN A 199 -9.88 4.71 40.10
N ILE A 200 -8.92 5.64 40.22
CA ILE A 200 -8.12 6.12 39.10
C ILE A 200 -7.25 4.97 38.54
N ARG A 201 -6.69 4.12 39.40
CA ARG A 201 -5.88 2.96 38.99
C ARG A 201 -6.69 1.87 38.28
N ASP A 202 -7.94 1.67 38.69
CA ASP A 202 -8.78 0.57 38.22
C ASP A 202 -9.70 0.94 37.06
N ARG A 203 -9.81 2.21 36.67
CA ARG A 203 -10.76 2.68 35.68
C ARG A 203 -10.12 3.58 34.63
N ASP A 204 -10.57 3.42 33.41
CA ASP A 204 -10.13 4.27 32.28
C ASP A 204 -10.64 5.73 32.41
N ILE A 205 -11.81 5.95 33.05
CA ILE A 205 -12.41 7.27 33.21
C ILE A 205 -12.98 7.40 34.62
N VAL A 206 -12.55 8.45 35.33
CA VAL A 206 -13.07 8.85 36.66
C VAL A 206 -13.42 10.31 36.62
N ASP A 207 -14.66 10.68 36.99
CA ASP A 207 -15.09 12.07 37.19
C ASP A 207 -15.18 12.35 38.69
N PHE A 208 -14.47 13.38 39.13
CA PHE A 208 -14.47 13.82 40.54
C PHE A 208 -14.32 15.33 40.67
N ARG A 209 -14.74 15.86 41.80
CA ARG A 209 -14.54 17.26 42.20
C ARG A 209 -13.73 17.30 43.49
N LEU A 210 -12.70 18.15 43.49
CA LEU A 210 -11.89 18.48 44.67
C LEU A 210 -12.53 19.61 45.46
#